data_043c6d3b12889f970f6b285b4d09a64c
#
_entry.id   043c6d3b12889f970f6b285b4d09a64c
#
_cell.length_a   1.000
_cell.length_b   1.000
_cell.length_c   1.000
_cell.angle_alpha   90.00
_cell.angle_beta   90.00
_cell.angle_gamma   90.00
#
_symmetry.space_group_name_H-M   'P 1'
#
loop_
_entity.id
_entity.type
_entity.pdbx_description
1 polymer ?
#
loop_
_entity_poly.entity_id
_entity_poly.type
_entity_poly.pdbx_seq_one_letter_code
_entity_poly.pdbx_strand_id
1 'polypeptide(L)'
;FEGSAEKLVGIHPSSMAAAKNSILPQVVPDIVDVNTDFLQGGELNIEELLNLKPDVVFYNASNTDEYEKLAAAGIPAVGFATANWDYDCVETFENWVKLLGEVLGEEDKAAGIAEYGHQVYDEIQATLADAGEIEKPKVLILFNYANGVIKTSGDHFFGQYWIDATGGVNVAADLQGTPEINMEQIYEWDPDIIYITNFSPYQPEDLINNTIEGNDWSSVKAVKEGKVYKFPLG
;
A
#
# COMPACT_ATOMS: atom_id res chain seq x y z
N PHE A 1 7.73 -10.10 12.56
CA PHE A 1 8.52 -10.55 13.72
C PHE A 1 7.94 -11.86 14.23
N GLU A 2 8.77 -12.90 14.41
CA GLU A 2 8.36 -14.21 14.90
C GLU A 2 7.78 -14.10 16.32
N GLY A 3 6.60 -14.70 16.57
CA GLY A 3 5.90 -14.64 17.86
C GLY A 3 5.21 -13.31 18.15
N SER A 4 5.32 -12.29 17.30
CA SER A 4 4.67 -10.99 17.55
C SER A 4 3.15 -11.04 17.41
N ALA A 5 2.60 -12.01 16.68
CA ALA A 5 1.16 -12.16 16.55
C ALA A 5 0.48 -12.50 17.89
N GLU A 6 1.16 -13.21 18.79
CA GLU A 6 0.67 -13.50 20.15
C GLU A 6 0.53 -12.23 21.00
N LYS A 7 1.22 -11.14 20.60
CA LYS A 7 1.15 -9.83 21.26
C LYS A 7 0.03 -8.95 20.71
N LEU A 8 -0.63 -9.35 19.61
CA LEU A 8 -1.74 -8.60 19.03
C LEU A 8 -3.02 -8.83 19.83
N VAL A 9 -3.50 -7.79 20.51
CA VAL A 9 -4.78 -7.80 21.25
C VAL A 9 -5.93 -7.25 20.42
N GLY A 10 -5.63 -6.49 19.36
CA GLY A 10 -6.59 -5.94 18.42
C GLY A 10 -5.97 -5.59 17.09
N ILE A 11 -6.76 -5.67 16.01
CA ILE A 11 -6.35 -5.30 14.65
C ILE A 11 -7.48 -4.51 13.97
N HIS A 12 -7.13 -3.51 13.18
CA HIS A 12 -8.11 -2.72 12.44
C HIS A 12 -8.92 -3.62 11.48
N PRO A 13 -10.26 -3.46 11.35
CA PRO A 13 -11.09 -4.31 10.49
C PRO A 13 -10.61 -4.41 9.04
N SER A 14 -10.13 -3.31 8.44
CA SER A 14 -9.57 -3.36 7.07
C SER A 14 -8.25 -4.13 7.01
N SER A 15 -7.41 -4.03 8.03
CA SER A 15 -6.18 -4.82 8.13
C SER A 15 -6.49 -6.31 8.36
N MET A 16 -7.54 -6.61 9.13
CA MET A 16 -8.04 -7.98 9.26
C MET A 16 -8.55 -8.53 7.92
N ALA A 17 -9.28 -7.72 7.15
CA ALA A 17 -9.74 -8.13 5.82
C ALA A 17 -8.55 -8.40 4.87
N ALA A 18 -7.52 -7.55 4.89
CA ALA A 18 -6.29 -7.76 4.13
C ALA A 18 -5.56 -9.04 4.61
N ALA A 19 -5.40 -9.22 5.92
CA ALA A 19 -4.77 -10.40 6.49
C ALA A 19 -5.46 -11.71 6.06
N LYS A 20 -6.79 -11.76 6.12
CA LYS A 20 -7.58 -12.93 5.69
C LYS A 20 -7.43 -13.28 4.22
N ASN A 21 -7.12 -12.30 3.38
CA ASN A 21 -6.94 -12.48 1.93
C ASN A 21 -5.46 -12.63 1.52
N SER A 22 -4.54 -12.70 2.48
CA SER A 22 -3.10 -12.82 2.26
C SER A 22 -2.58 -14.20 2.65
N ILE A 23 -1.24 -14.38 2.64
CA ILE A 23 -0.55 -15.57 3.14
C ILE A 23 -0.58 -15.67 4.68
N LEU A 24 -0.89 -14.57 5.38
CA LEU A 24 -0.76 -14.51 6.85
C LEU A 24 -1.51 -15.61 7.60
N PRO A 25 -2.76 -16.01 7.27
CA PRO A 25 -3.43 -17.09 7.96
C PRO A 25 -2.74 -18.47 7.82
N GLN A 26 -1.90 -18.64 6.79
CA GLN A 26 -1.11 -19.87 6.63
C GLN A 26 0.14 -19.87 7.51
N VAL A 27 0.71 -18.69 7.77
CA VAL A 27 1.92 -18.49 8.58
C VAL A 27 1.57 -18.28 10.05
N VAL A 28 0.49 -17.55 10.31
CA VAL A 28 0.00 -17.17 11.64
C VAL A 28 -1.51 -17.41 11.69
N PRO A 29 -1.96 -18.67 11.91
CA PRO A 29 -3.38 -19.04 11.84
C PRO A 29 -4.26 -18.23 12.80
N ASP A 30 -3.78 -17.94 14.00
CA ASP A 30 -4.55 -17.27 15.04
C ASP A 30 -4.82 -15.78 14.76
N ILE A 31 -4.19 -15.20 13.72
CA ILE A 31 -4.40 -13.79 13.37
C ILE A 31 -5.85 -13.49 13.01
N VAL A 32 -6.58 -14.47 12.49
CA VAL A 32 -7.98 -14.30 12.07
C VAL A 32 -8.97 -14.17 13.23
N ASP A 33 -8.54 -14.54 14.44
CA ASP A 33 -9.32 -14.50 15.68
C ASP A 33 -9.03 -13.25 16.54
N VAL A 34 -8.08 -12.41 16.12
CA VAL A 34 -7.74 -11.16 16.82
C VAL A 34 -8.92 -10.21 16.80
N ASN A 35 -9.19 -9.55 17.93
CA ASN A 35 -10.33 -8.66 18.12
C ASN A 35 -10.31 -7.47 17.13
N THR A 36 -11.49 -7.12 16.60
CA THR A 36 -11.70 -5.97 15.71
C THR A 36 -12.79 -5.02 16.21
N ASP A 37 -13.43 -5.30 17.36
CA ASP A 37 -14.67 -4.65 17.80
C ASP A 37 -14.45 -3.27 18.43
N PHE A 38 -13.18 -2.90 18.68
CA PHE A 38 -12.80 -1.58 19.17
C PHE A 38 -13.03 -0.45 18.14
N LEU A 39 -13.37 -0.79 16.90
CA LEU A 39 -13.81 0.15 15.87
C LEU A 39 -15.27 -0.09 15.53
N GLN A 40 -16.11 0.92 15.74
CA GLN A 40 -17.55 0.87 15.45
C GLN A 40 -17.93 2.01 14.51
N GLY A 41 -18.47 1.68 13.35
CA GLY A 41 -18.87 2.69 12.36
C GLY A 41 -17.71 3.55 11.81
N GLY A 42 -16.48 3.07 11.93
CA GLY A 42 -15.26 3.81 11.55
C GLY A 42 -14.70 4.71 12.67
N GLU A 43 -15.33 4.73 13.85
CA GLU A 43 -14.86 5.47 15.00
C GLU A 43 -14.25 4.56 16.07
N LEU A 44 -13.20 5.05 16.72
CA LEU A 44 -12.52 4.37 17.83
C LEU A 44 -13.41 4.35 19.07
N ASN A 45 -13.76 3.14 19.55
CA ASN A 45 -14.43 2.91 20.82
C ASN A 45 -13.38 2.72 21.91
N ILE A 46 -13.15 3.77 22.69
CA ILE A 46 -12.13 3.80 23.74
C ILE A 46 -12.45 2.81 24.86
N GLU A 47 -13.71 2.58 25.21
CA GLU A 47 -14.08 1.60 26.26
C GLU A 47 -13.72 0.18 25.85
N GLU A 48 -14.03 -0.22 24.62
CA GLU A 48 -13.65 -1.53 24.08
C GLU A 48 -12.12 -1.67 23.97
N LEU A 49 -11.44 -0.60 23.53
CA LEU A 49 -9.99 -0.61 23.45
C LEU A 49 -9.33 -0.79 24.84
N LEU A 50 -9.82 -0.07 25.85
CA LEU A 50 -9.35 -0.23 27.24
C LEU A 50 -9.61 -1.63 27.81
N ASN A 51 -10.69 -2.31 27.40
CA ASN A 51 -10.98 -3.70 27.80
C ASN A 51 -9.95 -4.66 27.24
N LEU A 52 -9.35 -4.39 26.09
CA LEU A 52 -8.26 -5.17 25.49
C LEU A 52 -6.92 -4.98 26.22
N LYS A 53 -6.78 -3.91 27.01
CA LYS A 53 -5.57 -3.56 27.79
C LYS A 53 -4.30 -3.51 26.93
N PRO A 54 -4.29 -2.73 25.83
CA PRO A 54 -3.10 -2.64 25.01
C PRO A 54 -1.98 -1.92 25.76
N ASP A 55 -0.75 -2.42 25.64
CA ASP A 55 0.45 -1.69 26.13
C ASP A 55 0.78 -0.52 25.21
N VAL A 56 0.47 -0.64 23.92
CA VAL A 56 0.67 0.40 22.91
C VAL A 56 -0.34 0.24 21.77
N VAL A 57 -0.76 1.36 21.20
CA VAL A 57 -1.59 1.40 19.99
C VAL A 57 -0.81 2.01 18.83
N PHE A 58 -0.77 1.31 17.71
CA PHE A 58 -0.24 1.83 16.45
C PHE A 58 -1.36 2.51 15.66
N TYR A 59 -1.11 3.73 15.20
CA TYR A 59 -2.11 4.52 14.47
C TYR A 59 -1.48 5.23 13.26
N ASN A 60 -2.31 5.75 12.35
CA ASN A 60 -1.83 6.58 11.27
C ASN A 60 -1.51 7.98 11.79
N ALA A 61 -0.25 8.40 11.73
CA ALA A 61 0.23 9.68 12.28
C ALA A 61 -0.47 10.92 11.69
N SER A 62 -1.12 10.80 10.53
CA SER A 62 -1.96 11.88 9.98
C SER A 62 -3.34 12.00 10.64
N ASN A 63 -3.77 11.02 11.44
CA ASN A 63 -5.04 11.02 12.16
C ASN A 63 -4.87 11.64 13.55
N THR A 64 -4.87 12.96 13.62
CA THR A 64 -4.69 13.71 14.88
C THR A 64 -5.82 13.49 15.86
N ASP A 65 -7.05 13.32 15.40
CA ASP A 65 -8.23 13.06 16.24
C ASP A 65 -8.12 11.72 16.97
N GLU A 66 -7.60 10.71 16.31
CA GLU A 66 -7.34 9.39 16.91
C GLU A 66 -6.26 9.49 17.98
N TYR A 67 -5.17 10.20 17.70
CA TYR A 67 -4.13 10.46 18.69
C TYR A 67 -4.67 11.17 19.92
N GLU A 68 -5.48 12.23 19.75
CA GLU A 68 -6.07 12.98 20.87
C GLU A 68 -6.96 12.09 21.75
N LYS A 69 -7.77 11.20 21.15
CA LYS A 69 -8.61 10.23 21.88
C LYS A 69 -7.76 9.26 22.69
N LEU A 70 -6.70 8.70 22.10
CA LEU A 70 -5.77 7.77 22.75
C LEU A 70 -5.03 8.46 23.91
N ALA A 71 -4.49 9.65 23.68
CA ALA A 71 -3.78 10.43 24.68
C ALA A 71 -4.69 10.82 25.86
N ALA A 72 -5.94 11.24 25.60
CA ALA A 72 -6.93 11.55 26.64
C ALA A 72 -7.30 10.32 27.49
N ALA A 73 -7.26 9.13 26.91
CA ALA A 73 -7.49 7.87 27.60
C ALA A 73 -6.24 7.34 28.34
N GLY A 74 -5.08 8.00 28.18
CA GLY A 74 -3.82 7.57 28.78
C GLY A 74 -3.23 6.32 28.14
N ILE A 75 -3.59 6.03 26.90
CA ILE A 75 -3.09 4.87 26.14
C ILE A 75 -1.83 5.29 25.39
N PRO A 76 -0.67 4.61 25.57
CA PRO A 76 0.51 4.87 24.77
C PRO A 76 0.22 4.64 23.30
N ALA A 77 0.62 5.60 22.44
CA ALA A 77 0.35 5.54 21.00
C ALA A 77 1.60 5.86 20.19
N VAL A 78 1.82 5.09 19.12
CA VAL A 78 2.94 5.25 18.18
C VAL A 78 2.37 5.46 16.78
N GLY A 79 2.67 6.63 16.19
CA GLY A 79 2.17 7.02 14.89
C GLY A 79 3.09 6.57 13.75
N PHE A 80 2.52 5.97 12.72
CA PHE A 80 3.20 5.63 11.49
C PHE A 80 2.83 6.65 10.41
N ALA A 81 3.84 7.34 9.87
CA ALA A 81 3.66 8.29 8.79
C ALA A 81 4.00 7.66 7.44
N THR A 82 3.23 8.00 6.42
CA THR A 82 3.44 7.51 5.05
C THR A 82 4.15 8.52 4.16
N ALA A 83 4.13 9.81 4.53
CA ALA A 83 4.61 10.91 3.70
C ALA A 83 5.92 11.56 4.19
N ASN A 84 6.50 11.07 5.30
CA ASN A 84 7.65 11.73 5.93
C ASN A 84 8.92 11.73 5.07
N TRP A 85 9.05 10.79 4.15
CA TRP A 85 10.24 10.61 3.30
C TRP A 85 9.88 10.79 1.82
N ASP A 86 9.02 11.74 1.52
CA ASP A 86 8.57 12.07 0.16
C ASP A 86 8.08 10.82 -0.62
N TYR A 87 7.40 9.93 0.11
CA TYR A 87 6.93 8.64 -0.40
C TYR A 87 8.02 7.67 -0.89
N ASP A 88 9.28 7.85 -0.46
CA ASP A 88 10.30 6.83 -0.63
C ASP A 88 9.88 5.56 0.09
N CYS A 89 9.59 4.51 -0.68
CA CYS A 89 9.03 3.28 -0.14
C CYS A 89 10.07 2.47 0.64
N VAL A 90 11.34 2.52 0.26
CA VAL A 90 12.42 1.80 0.95
C VAL A 90 12.70 2.47 2.28
N GLU A 91 12.87 3.79 2.30
CA GLU A 91 13.13 4.55 3.52
C GLU A 91 11.92 4.51 4.48
N THR A 92 10.69 4.62 3.94
CA THR A 92 9.46 4.49 4.73
C THR A 92 9.40 3.12 5.40
N PHE A 93 9.61 2.04 4.65
CA PHE A 93 9.58 0.67 5.16
C PHE A 93 10.66 0.44 6.21
N GLU A 94 11.89 0.87 5.95
CA GLU A 94 13.01 0.75 6.89
C GLU A 94 12.68 1.40 8.24
N ASN A 95 12.21 2.66 8.21
CA ASN A 95 11.89 3.40 9.42
C ASN A 95 10.71 2.78 10.19
N TRP A 96 9.69 2.26 9.49
CA TRP A 96 8.59 1.55 10.14
C TRP A 96 9.05 0.25 10.80
N VAL A 97 9.88 -0.53 10.12
CA VAL A 97 10.41 -1.79 10.65
C VAL A 97 11.31 -1.54 11.86
N LYS A 98 12.17 -0.52 11.81
CA LYS A 98 13.01 -0.13 12.95
C LYS A 98 12.18 0.32 14.15
N LEU A 99 11.18 1.17 13.94
CA LEU A 99 10.28 1.61 14.99
C LEU A 99 9.51 0.45 15.64
N LEU A 100 9.05 -0.51 14.83
CA LEU A 100 8.44 -1.75 15.35
C LEU A 100 9.45 -2.58 16.15
N GLY A 101 10.70 -2.67 15.70
CA GLY A 101 11.77 -3.34 16.42
C GLY A 101 12.00 -2.75 17.81
N GLU A 102 12.10 -1.43 17.90
CA GLU A 102 12.24 -0.71 19.16
C GLU A 102 11.07 -0.95 20.12
N VAL A 103 9.83 -0.87 19.63
CA VAL A 103 8.63 -1.09 20.44
C VAL A 103 8.52 -2.52 20.94
N LEU A 104 8.93 -3.50 20.13
CA LEU A 104 8.79 -4.94 20.43
C LEU A 104 10.05 -5.53 21.11
N GLY A 105 11.16 -4.78 21.21
CA GLY A 105 12.45 -5.26 21.70
C GLY A 105 13.11 -6.26 20.76
N GLU A 106 12.99 -6.05 19.46
CA GLU A 106 13.46 -6.92 18.38
C GLU A 106 14.32 -6.14 17.36
N GLU A 107 15.19 -5.25 17.86
CA GLU A 107 15.97 -4.30 17.05
C GLU A 107 16.87 -5.01 16.05
N ASP A 108 17.51 -6.12 16.45
CA ASP A 108 18.40 -6.88 15.57
C ASP A 108 17.64 -7.49 14.38
N LYS A 109 16.43 -8.01 14.62
CA LYS A 109 15.58 -8.52 13.53
C LYS A 109 15.11 -7.41 12.62
N ALA A 110 14.73 -6.29 13.19
CA ALA A 110 14.33 -5.10 12.44
C ALA A 110 15.45 -4.63 11.53
N ALA A 111 16.68 -4.57 12.02
CA ALA A 111 17.86 -4.21 11.24
C ALA A 111 18.08 -5.18 10.05
N GLY A 112 17.96 -6.50 10.29
CA GLY A 112 18.11 -7.50 9.22
C GLY A 112 17.01 -7.42 8.15
N ILE A 113 15.77 -7.09 8.53
CA ILE A 113 14.67 -6.90 7.58
C ILE A 113 14.90 -5.63 6.75
N ALA A 114 15.33 -4.54 7.37
CA ALA A 114 15.65 -3.29 6.69
C ALA A 114 16.81 -3.48 5.69
N GLU A 115 17.89 -4.15 6.10
CA GLU A 115 19.02 -4.48 5.24
C GLU A 115 18.58 -5.32 4.01
N TYR A 116 17.72 -6.30 4.21
CA TYR A 116 17.18 -7.09 3.11
C TYR A 116 16.37 -6.22 2.12
N GLY A 117 15.59 -5.26 2.60
CA GLY A 117 14.88 -4.31 1.76
C GLY A 117 15.82 -3.51 0.85
N HIS A 118 16.94 -3.01 1.40
CA HIS A 118 17.97 -2.33 0.62
C HIS A 118 18.66 -3.25 -0.39
N GLN A 119 18.99 -4.49 -0.02
CA GLN A 119 19.57 -5.46 -0.94
C GLN A 119 18.69 -5.71 -2.16
N VAL A 120 17.37 -5.89 -1.96
CA VAL A 120 16.41 -6.06 -3.06
C VAL A 120 16.38 -4.82 -3.96
N TYR A 121 16.39 -3.62 -3.38
CA TYR A 121 16.44 -2.39 -4.15
C TYR A 121 17.73 -2.30 -5.00
N ASP A 122 18.89 -2.57 -4.40
CA ASP A 122 20.19 -2.54 -5.07
C ASP A 122 20.27 -3.56 -6.21
N GLU A 123 19.70 -4.76 -6.05
CA GLU A 123 19.60 -5.78 -7.10
C GLU A 123 18.76 -5.28 -8.28
N ILE A 124 17.65 -4.57 -8.02
CA ILE A 124 16.83 -3.95 -9.07
C ILE A 124 17.65 -2.88 -9.80
N GLN A 125 18.33 -2.00 -9.09
CA GLN A 125 19.15 -0.95 -9.70
C GLN A 125 20.30 -1.53 -10.54
N ALA A 126 20.96 -2.57 -10.05
CA ALA A 126 21.99 -3.28 -10.81
C ALA A 126 21.43 -3.90 -12.11
N THR A 127 20.25 -4.52 -12.04
CA THR A 127 19.58 -5.10 -13.20
C THR A 127 19.24 -4.03 -14.25
N LEU A 128 18.76 -2.86 -13.82
CA LEU A 128 18.47 -1.74 -14.72
C LEU A 128 19.76 -1.18 -15.35
N ALA A 129 20.84 -1.08 -14.59
CA ALA A 129 22.13 -0.62 -15.10
C ALA A 129 22.70 -1.58 -16.15
N ASP A 130 22.59 -2.88 -15.93
CA ASP A 130 23.05 -3.93 -16.87
C ASP A 130 22.23 -3.98 -18.16
N ALA A 131 20.93 -3.58 -18.10
CA ALA A 131 20.06 -3.51 -19.28
C ALA A 131 20.48 -2.39 -20.27
N GLY A 132 21.28 -1.41 -19.82
CA GLY A 132 21.75 -0.29 -20.63
C GLY A 132 20.63 0.70 -21.01
N GLU A 133 20.84 1.42 -22.11
CA GLU A 133 19.82 2.34 -22.64
C GLU A 133 18.69 1.56 -23.31
N ILE A 134 17.58 1.38 -22.61
CA ILE A 134 16.33 0.82 -23.14
C ILE A 134 15.25 1.90 -23.15
N GLU A 135 14.29 1.78 -24.06
CA GLU A 135 13.10 2.61 -24.04
C GLU A 135 12.32 2.30 -22.77
N LYS A 136 12.13 3.33 -21.93
CA LYS A 136 11.41 3.18 -20.68
C LYS A 136 9.91 3.02 -20.93
N PRO A 137 9.25 1.98 -20.42
CA PRO A 137 7.82 1.78 -20.62
C PRO A 137 7.01 2.88 -19.92
N LYS A 138 5.95 3.33 -20.58
CA LYS A 138 4.93 4.21 -19.99
C LYS A 138 4.02 3.41 -19.08
N VAL A 139 3.94 3.78 -17.82
CA VAL A 139 3.21 3.03 -16.79
C VAL A 139 2.07 3.87 -16.23
N LEU A 140 0.88 3.27 -16.16
CA LEU A 140 -0.28 3.80 -15.47
C LEU A 140 -0.57 2.95 -14.22
N ILE A 141 -0.71 3.58 -13.06
CA ILE A 141 -1.22 2.93 -11.86
C ILE A 141 -2.66 3.37 -11.63
N LEU A 142 -3.60 2.44 -11.69
CA LEU A 142 -4.97 2.64 -11.25
C LEU A 142 -5.02 2.47 -9.72
N PHE A 143 -4.82 3.58 -9.00
CA PHE A 143 -4.78 3.57 -7.53
C PHE A 143 -6.11 3.16 -6.92
N ASN A 144 -7.20 3.76 -7.40
CA ASN A 144 -8.57 3.34 -7.06
C ASN A 144 -9.46 3.52 -8.28
N TYR A 145 -10.06 2.44 -8.73
CA TYR A 145 -11.03 2.48 -9.82
C TYR A 145 -12.28 1.75 -9.36
N ALA A 146 -13.32 2.51 -9.05
CA ALA A 146 -14.60 1.98 -8.55
C ALA A 146 -15.73 2.95 -8.87
N ASN A 147 -16.94 2.41 -9.11
CA ASN A 147 -18.16 3.19 -9.34
C ASN A 147 -18.03 4.25 -10.46
N GLY A 148 -17.27 3.94 -11.50
CA GLY A 148 -17.03 4.85 -12.63
C GLY A 148 -15.97 5.95 -12.37
N VAL A 149 -15.42 6.05 -11.16
CA VAL A 149 -14.37 7.00 -10.82
C VAL A 149 -13.01 6.33 -10.94
N ILE A 150 -12.12 6.93 -11.71
CA ILE A 150 -10.74 6.45 -11.91
C ILE A 150 -9.81 7.39 -11.19
N LYS A 151 -9.05 6.89 -10.21
CA LYS A 151 -7.95 7.62 -9.56
C LYS A 151 -6.63 6.96 -9.91
N THR A 152 -5.64 7.77 -10.26
CA THR A 152 -4.28 7.32 -10.55
C THR A 152 -3.31 7.71 -9.44
N SER A 153 -2.06 7.31 -9.58
CA SER A 153 -0.93 7.77 -8.76
C SER A 153 -0.12 8.78 -9.57
N GLY A 154 -0.18 10.03 -9.17
CA GLY A 154 0.63 11.12 -9.71
C GLY A 154 1.97 11.25 -9.00
N ASP A 155 2.62 12.40 -9.17
CA ASP A 155 3.81 12.80 -8.42
C ASP A 155 3.50 12.95 -6.92
N HIS A 156 4.52 12.90 -6.06
CA HIS A 156 4.41 12.93 -4.60
C HIS A 156 3.43 11.88 -4.06
N PHE A 157 3.53 10.65 -4.59
CA PHE A 157 2.82 9.49 -4.10
C PHE A 157 3.60 8.19 -4.43
N PHE A 158 3.31 7.10 -3.73
CA PHE A 158 4.03 5.83 -3.83
C PHE A 158 4.24 5.31 -5.26
N GLY A 159 3.25 5.48 -6.14
CA GLY A 159 3.33 4.98 -7.51
C GLY A 159 4.41 5.67 -8.33
N GLN A 160 4.69 6.95 -8.11
CA GLN A 160 5.82 7.63 -8.76
C GLN A 160 7.14 6.95 -8.37
N TYR A 161 7.35 6.74 -7.05
CA TYR A 161 8.55 6.06 -6.56
C TYR A 161 8.71 4.65 -7.15
N TRP A 162 7.65 3.84 -7.15
CA TRP A 162 7.72 2.47 -7.68
C TRP A 162 8.06 2.44 -9.16
N ILE A 163 7.47 3.32 -9.95
CA ILE A 163 7.71 3.40 -11.40
C ILE A 163 9.16 3.83 -11.67
N ASP A 164 9.65 4.86 -10.97
CA ASP A 164 11.02 5.36 -11.14
C ASP A 164 12.04 4.30 -10.70
N ALA A 165 11.83 3.68 -9.54
CA ALA A 165 12.71 2.65 -8.99
C ALA A 165 12.81 1.40 -9.89
N THR A 166 11.80 1.13 -10.72
CA THR A 166 11.77 -0.01 -11.65
C THR A 166 12.03 0.37 -13.10
N GLY A 167 12.42 1.62 -13.37
CA GLY A 167 12.87 2.07 -14.69
C GLY A 167 11.76 2.42 -15.66
N GLY A 168 10.52 2.63 -15.20
CA GLY A 168 9.39 3.10 -16.01
C GLY A 168 9.31 4.62 -16.13
N VAL A 169 8.27 5.08 -16.80
CA VAL A 169 7.83 6.49 -16.86
C VAL A 169 6.38 6.56 -16.42
N ASN A 170 6.11 7.30 -15.35
CA ASN A 170 4.75 7.53 -14.89
C ASN A 170 4.01 8.44 -15.87
N VAL A 171 2.93 7.95 -16.50
CA VAL A 171 2.13 8.77 -17.42
C VAL A 171 1.40 9.93 -16.73
N ALA A 172 1.23 9.84 -15.42
CA ALA A 172 0.54 10.84 -14.59
C ALA A 172 1.51 11.71 -13.77
N ALA A 173 2.82 11.75 -14.10
CA ALA A 173 3.84 12.50 -13.35
C ALA A 173 3.57 14.00 -13.23
N ASP A 174 2.81 14.61 -14.16
CA ASP A 174 2.43 16.02 -14.10
C ASP A 174 1.28 16.31 -13.13
N LEU A 175 0.66 15.27 -12.55
CA LEU A 175 -0.44 15.38 -11.60
C LEU A 175 0.08 15.10 -10.18
N GLN A 176 -0.59 15.66 -9.15
CA GLN A 176 -0.15 15.52 -7.76
C GLN A 176 -1.00 14.51 -6.98
N GLY A 177 -0.35 13.68 -6.17
CA GLY A 177 -1.01 12.77 -5.24
C GLY A 177 -1.85 11.69 -5.93
N THR A 178 -3.13 11.59 -5.57
CA THR A 178 -4.07 10.61 -6.15
C THR A 178 -5.22 11.28 -6.90
N PRO A 179 -4.93 11.93 -8.04
CA PRO A 179 -5.93 12.68 -8.79
C PRO A 179 -6.95 11.76 -9.48
N GLU A 180 -8.14 12.30 -9.68
CA GLU A 180 -9.14 11.70 -10.56
C GLU A 180 -8.77 11.99 -12.02
N ILE A 181 -8.91 10.99 -12.87
CA ILE A 181 -8.62 11.03 -14.30
C ILE A 181 -9.79 10.46 -15.11
N ASN A 182 -9.76 10.66 -16.41
CA ASN A 182 -10.77 10.16 -17.33
C ASN A 182 -10.16 9.33 -18.48
N MET A 183 -11.02 8.70 -19.26
CA MET A 183 -10.58 7.85 -20.37
C MET A 183 -9.87 8.65 -21.49
N GLU A 184 -10.20 9.93 -21.69
CA GLU A 184 -9.55 10.77 -22.71
C GLU A 184 -8.06 10.96 -22.37
N GLN A 185 -7.74 11.23 -21.08
CA GLN A 185 -6.34 11.30 -20.61
C GLN A 185 -5.63 9.96 -20.80
N ILE A 186 -6.29 8.84 -20.48
CA ILE A 186 -5.71 7.49 -20.64
C ILE A 186 -5.42 7.19 -22.11
N TYR A 187 -6.31 7.59 -23.04
CA TYR A 187 -6.07 7.43 -24.47
C TYR A 187 -4.91 8.31 -24.98
N GLU A 188 -4.79 9.54 -24.47
CA GLU A 188 -3.69 10.45 -24.81
C GLU A 188 -2.35 9.89 -24.32
N TRP A 189 -2.31 9.37 -23.09
CA TRP A 189 -1.10 8.77 -22.52
C TRP A 189 -0.73 7.47 -23.21
N ASP A 190 -1.71 6.65 -23.56
CA ASP A 190 -1.59 5.32 -24.18
C ASP A 190 -0.49 4.47 -23.48
N PRO A 191 -0.71 4.06 -22.23
CA PRO A 191 0.29 3.39 -21.42
C PRO A 191 0.68 2.03 -22.00
N ASP A 192 1.96 1.65 -21.83
CA ASP A 192 2.50 0.34 -22.20
C ASP A 192 2.15 -0.74 -21.16
N ILE A 193 2.01 -0.33 -19.88
CA ILE A 193 1.73 -1.20 -18.75
C ILE A 193 0.70 -0.53 -17.84
N ILE A 194 -0.26 -1.32 -17.36
CA ILE A 194 -1.23 -0.87 -16.35
C ILE A 194 -1.10 -1.76 -15.10
N TYR A 195 -0.99 -1.12 -13.93
CA TYR A 195 -1.13 -1.78 -12.63
C TYR A 195 -2.42 -1.34 -11.95
N ILE A 196 -3.15 -2.30 -11.41
CA ILE A 196 -4.35 -2.07 -10.60
C ILE A 196 -3.97 -2.35 -9.15
N THR A 197 -4.25 -1.42 -8.23
CA THR A 197 -3.99 -1.68 -6.81
C THR A 197 -5.10 -2.54 -6.19
N ASN A 198 -4.83 -3.04 -4.98
CA ASN A 198 -5.81 -3.79 -4.19
C ASN A 198 -7.03 -2.97 -3.73
N PHE A 199 -6.99 -1.64 -3.84
CA PHE A 199 -8.14 -0.77 -3.51
C PHE A 199 -9.22 -0.76 -4.58
N SER A 200 -8.92 -1.24 -5.79
CA SER A 200 -9.91 -1.39 -6.86
C SER A 200 -10.56 -2.78 -6.81
N PRO A 201 -11.90 -2.89 -6.96
CA PRO A 201 -12.59 -4.16 -7.08
C PRO A 201 -12.29 -4.90 -8.39
N TYR A 202 -11.87 -4.17 -9.45
CA TYR A 202 -11.65 -4.74 -10.76
C TYR A 202 -10.37 -5.59 -10.84
N GLN A 203 -10.42 -6.59 -11.73
CA GLN A 203 -9.31 -7.47 -12.05
C GLN A 203 -8.72 -7.10 -13.43
N PRO A 204 -7.50 -7.54 -13.77
CA PRO A 204 -6.93 -7.32 -15.10
C PRO A 204 -7.84 -7.76 -16.24
N GLU A 205 -8.55 -8.87 -16.07
CA GLU A 205 -9.48 -9.44 -17.03
C GLU A 205 -10.66 -8.52 -17.33
N ASP A 206 -11.09 -7.70 -16.37
CA ASP A 206 -12.19 -6.74 -16.57
C ASP A 206 -11.81 -5.66 -17.58
N LEU A 207 -10.56 -5.19 -17.55
CA LEU A 207 -10.03 -4.24 -18.54
C LEU A 207 -9.79 -4.94 -19.88
N ILE A 208 -9.11 -6.10 -19.87
CA ILE A 208 -8.77 -6.86 -21.07
C ILE A 208 -10.01 -7.30 -21.86
N ASN A 209 -11.02 -7.76 -21.16
CA ASN A 209 -12.30 -8.17 -21.78
C ASN A 209 -13.28 -7.01 -21.98
N ASN A 210 -12.89 -5.79 -21.57
CA ASN A 210 -13.71 -4.57 -21.70
C ASN A 210 -15.10 -4.70 -21.09
N THR A 211 -15.20 -5.29 -19.88
CA THR A 211 -16.48 -5.58 -19.20
C THR A 211 -16.97 -4.45 -18.29
N ILE A 212 -16.17 -3.39 -18.11
CA ILE A 212 -16.51 -2.28 -17.22
C ILE A 212 -17.40 -1.29 -17.95
N GLU A 213 -18.65 -1.20 -17.52
CA GLU A 213 -19.63 -0.29 -18.13
C GLU A 213 -19.17 1.19 -18.06
N GLY A 214 -19.41 1.92 -19.15
CA GLY A 214 -19.14 3.35 -19.24
C GLY A 214 -17.71 3.73 -19.63
N ASN A 215 -16.78 2.78 -19.68
CA ASN A 215 -15.38 3.03 -20.07
C ASN A 215 -14.92 2.00 -21.12
N ASP A 216 -14.38 2.48 -22.23
CA ASP A 216 -13.84 1.60 -23.29
C ASP A 216 -12.32 1.49 -23.21
N TRP A 217 -11.83 0.36 -22.73
CA TRP A 217 -10.42 0.05 -22.58
C TRP A 217 -9.79 -0.60 -23.83
N SER A 218 -10.61 -1.00 -24.80
CA SER A 218 -10.19 -1.83 -25.94
C SER A 218 -9.15 -1.17 -26.85
N SER A 219 -9.07 0.16 -26.86
CA SER A 219 -8.10 0.92 -27.65
C SER A 219 -6.75 1.12 -26.98
N VAL A 220 -6.63 0.93 -25.66
CA VAL A 220 -5.42 1.17 -24.87
C VAL A 220 -4.36 0.11 -25.17
N LYS A 221 -3.11 0.51 -25.41
CA LYS A 221 -2.01 -0.36 -25.80
C LYS A 221 -1.76 -1.49 -24.79
N ALA A 222 -1.66 -1.14 -23.49
CA ALA A 222 -1.47 -2.14 -22.43
C ALA A 222 -2.55 -3.22 -22.42
N VAL A 223 -3.80 -2.85 -22.69
CA VAL A 223 -4.94 -3.77 -22.75
C VAL A 223 -4.85 -4.68 -23.96
N LYS A 224 -4.55 -4.13 -25.16
CA LYS A 224 -4.36 -4.92 -26.40
C LYS A 224 -3.23 -5.92 -26.28
N GLU A 225 -2.16 -5.57 -25.56
CA GLU A 225 -0.98 -6.42 -25.36
C GLU A 225 -1.10 -7.35 -24.15
N GLY A 226 -2.20 -7.27 -23.38
CA GLY A 226 -2.40 -8.07 -22.17
C GLY A 226 -1.45 -7.70 -21.02
N LYS A 227 -0.90 -6.48 -21.02
CA LYS A 227 0.04 -5.97 -20.00
C LYS A 227 -0.71 -5.20 -18.90
N VAL A 228 -1.70 -5.85 -18.35
CA VAL A 228 -2.48 -5.35 -17.21
C VAL A 228 -2.26 -6.28 -16.04
N TYR A 229 -1.83 -5.74 -14.92
CA TYR A 229 -1.46 -6.51 -13.73
C TYR A 229 -2.17 -5.97 -12.50
N LYS A 230 -2.30 -6.78 -11.47
CA LYS A 230 -2.83 -6.37 -10.18
C LYS A 230 -1.79 -6.57 -9.09
N PHE A 231 -1.63 -5.58 -8.22
CA PHE A 231 -0.84 -5.76 -7.00
C PHE A 231 -1.52 -6.78 -6.10
N PRO A 232 -0.78 -7.73 -5.53
CA PRO A 232 -1.34 -8.65 -4.55
C PRO A 232 -1.82 -7.86 -3.32
N LEU A 233 -2.81 -8.41 -2.63
CA LEU A 233 -3.10 -8.02 -1.25
C LEU A 233 -1.91 -8.53 -0.43
N GLY A 234 -1.04 -7.62 -0.04
CA GLY A 234 0.16 -7.92 0.74
C GLY A 234 -0.12 -8.14 2.19
#